data_5f810d1efba562c7c7faaff41e2ef9fe
#
_entry.id   5f810d1efba562c7c7faaff41e2ef9fe
#
_cell.length_a   1.000
_cell.length_b   1.000
_cell.length_c   1.000
_cell.angle_alpha   90.00
_cell.angle_beta   90.00
_cell.angle_gamma   90.00
#
_symmetry.space_group_name_H-M   'P 1'
#
loop_
_entity.id
_entity.type
_entity.pdbx_description
1 polymer ?
#
loop_
_entity_poly.entity_id
_entity_poly.type
_entity_poly.pdbx_seq_one_letter_code
_entity_poly.pdbx_strand_id
1 'polypeptide(L)'
;MIGLDTNILVRYLTRDDEQQWQQSARVIQQDQPCFITNIVLCELVWVLRGASYHFPKGEIISALEAMLHSAAFEFENRSTVDQALQRYKQGKADFSDYLIGAVSRQVGCTETVSFDGKLKGEKGFQCLE
;
A
#
# COMPACT_ATOMS: atom_id res chain seq x y z
N MET A 1 -15.81 -14.18 0.15
CA MET A 1 -14.76 -13.20 -0.22
C MET A 1 -13.41 -13.88 -0.15
N ILE A 2 -12.54 -13.63 -1.12
CA ILE A 2 -11.19 -14.21 -1.13
C ILE A 2 -10.15 -13.14 -0.86
N GLY A 3 -9.03 -13.55 -0.24
CA GLY A 3 -7.88 -12.67 -0.06
C GLY A 3 -6.90 -12.80 -1.22
N LEU A 4 -6.20 -11.72 -1.53
CA LEU A 4 -5.18 -11.71 -2.58
C LEU A 4 -3.79 -11.62 -1.97
N ASP A 5 -2.89 -12.49 -2.44
CA ASP A 5 -1.48 -12.37 -2.11
C ASP A 5 -0.83 -11.28 -2.97
N THR A 6 0.30 -10.80 -2.52
CA THR A 6 1.04 -9.72 -3.19
C THR A 6 1.31 -10.03 -4.66
N ASN A 7 1.71 -11.26 -4.98
CA ASN A 7 2.05 -11.65 -6.35
C ASN A 7 0.89 -11.49 -7.33
N ILE A 8 -0.34 -11.70 -6.87
CA ILE A 8 -1.52 -11.51 -7.72
C ILE A 8 -1.62 -10.05 -8.14
N LEU A 9 -1.44 -9.13 -7.19
CA LEU A 9 -1.51 -7.70 -7.48
C LEU A 9 -0.34 -7.23 -8.33
N VAL A 10 0.87 -7.75 -8.07
CA VAL A 10 2.05 -7.41 -8.88
C VAL A 10 1.81 -7.79 -10.34
N ARG A 11 1.34 -9.01 -10.60
CA ARG A 11 1.06 -9.46 -11.97
C ARG A 11 -0.06 -8.65 -12.61
N TYR A 12 -1.09 -8.33 -11.85
CA TYR A 12 -2.22 -7.55 -12.35
C TYR A 12 -1.82 -6.13 -12.72
N LEU A 13 -0.96 -5.50 -11.92
CA LEU A 13 -0.56 -4.11 -12.14
C LEU A 13 0.57 -3.95 -13.15
N THR A 14 1.51 -4.90 -13.22
CA THR A 14 2.68 -4.80 -14.09
C THR A 14 2.49 -5.42 -15.46
N ARG A 15 1.66 -6.46 -15.52
CA ARG A 15 1.37 -7.22 -16.76
C ARG A 15 2.65 -7.72 -17.45
N ASP A 16 3.67 -8.05 -16.69
CA ASP A 16 4.94 -8.54 -17.20
C ASP A 16 4.93 -10.03 -17.55
N ASP A 17 3.88 -10.74 -17.17
CA ASP A 17 3.62 -12.13 -17.52
C ASP A 17 2.17 -12.23 -17.97
N GLU A 18 1.94 -12.34 -19.25
CA GLU A 18 0.59 -12.27 -19.82
C GLU A 18 -0.33 -13.37 -19.31
N GLN A 19 0.19 -14.59 -19.16
CA GLN A 19 -0.62 -15.71 -18.66
C GLN A 19 -1.04 -15.47 -17.21
N GLN A 20 -0.10 -15.05 -16.37
CA GLN A 20 -0.41 -14.76 -14.96
C GLN A 20 -1.29 -13.51 -14.83
N TRP A 21 -1.11 -12.54 -15.72
CA TRP A 21 -2.00 -11.38 -15.74
C TRP A 21 -3.44 -11.80 -16.02
N GLN A 22 -3.65 -12.68 -17.02
CA GLN A 22 -4.99 -13.16 -17.34
C GLN A 22 -5.61 -13.94 -16.20
N GLN A 23 -4.81 -14.78 -15.53
CA GLN A 23 -5.28 -15.53 -14.37
C GLN A 23 -5.66 -14.60 -13.21
N SER A 24 -4.83 -13.61 -12.92
CA SER A 24 -5.08 -12.62 -11.86
C SER A 24 -6.31 -11.78 -12.17
N ALA A 25 -6.43 -11.28 -13.40
CA ALA A 25 -7.57 -10.48 -13.81
C ALA A 25 -8.88 -11.27 -13.71
N ARG A 26 -8.84 -12.55 -14.08
CA ARG A 26 -10.03 -13.42 -13.99
C ARG A 26 -10.47 -13.61 -12.55
N VAL A 27 -9.54 -13.89 -11.64
CA VAL A 27 -9.86 -14.05 -10.22
C VAL A 27 -10.46 -12.76 -9.66
N ILE A 28 -9.84 -11.63 -9.93
CA ILE A 28 -10.33 -10.34 -9.43
C ILE A 28 -11.72 -10.05 -9.99
N GLN A 29 -11.94 -10.31 -11.27
CA GLN A 29 -13.22 -10.04 -11.91
C GLN A 29 -14.34 -10.94 -11.38
N GLN A 30 -14.05 -12.23 -11.15
CA GLN A 30 -15.06 -13.21 -10.75
C GLN A 30 -15.40 -13.14 -9.27
N ASP A 31 -14.44 -12.77 -8.43
CA ASP A 31 -14.57 -12.88 -6.97
C ASP A 31 -14.61 -11.52 -6.26
N GLN A 32 -14.98 -10.44 -6.97
CA GLN A 32 -15.08 -9.12 -6.34
C GLN A 32 -16.15 -9.09 -5.25
N PRO A 33 -15.91 -8.32 -4.19
CA PRO A 33 -14.64 -7.68 -3.86
C PRO A 33 -13.63 -8.67 -3.30
N CYS A 34 -12.36 -8.49 -3.67
CA CYS A 34 -11.26 -9.28 -3.13
C CYS A 34 -10.60 -8.55 -1.98
N PHE A 35 -10.21 -9.28 -0.94
CA PHE A 35 -9.67 -8.70 0.27
C PHE A 35 -8.16 -8.46 0.17
N ILE A 36 -7.72 -7.29 0.59
CA ILE A 36 -6.31 -6.89 0.61
C ILE A 36 -5.92 -6.49 2.02
N THR A 37 -4.92 -7.18 2.58
CA THR A 37 -4.39 -6.86 3.90
C THR A 37 -3.44 -5.67 3.84
N ASN A 38 -3.21 -5.02 4.99
CA ASN A 38 -2.21 -3.96 5.10
C ASN A 38 -0.80 -4.48 4.77
N ILE A 39 -0.50 -5.72 5.17
CA ILE A 39 0.80 -6.34 4.87
C ILE A 39 1.02 -6.44 3.37
N VAL A 40 0.01 -6.89 2.63
CA VAL A 40 0.08 -7.01 1.17
C VAL A 40 0.33 -5.65 0.52
N LEU A 41 -0.32 -4.60 1.01
CA LEU A 41 -0.10 -3.25 0.47
C LEU A 41 1.35 -2.78 0.67
N CYS A 42 1.92 -3.03 1.84
CA CYS A 42 3.31 -2.68 2.10
C CYS A 42 4.27 -3.45 1.19
N GLU A 43 4.06 -4.76 1.06
CA GLU A 43 4.86 -5.59 0.17
C GLU A 43 4.73 -5.14 -1.28
N LEU A 44 3.52 -4.81 -1.71
CA LEU A 44 3.28 -4.33 -3.07
C LEU A 44 4.11 -3.10 -3.39
N VAL A 45 4.10 -2.10 -2.49
CA VAL A 45 4.88 -0.88 -2.69
C VAL A 45 6.37 -1.20 -2.74
N TRP A 46 6.88 -2.06 -1.86
CA TRP A 46 8.29 -2.44 -1.87
C TRP A 46 8.69 -3.14 -3.17
N VAL A 47 7.84 -4.05 -3.66
CA VAL A 47 8.11 -4.77 -4.91
C VAL A 47 8.09 -3.82 -6.11
N LEU A 48 7.08 -2.96 -6.21
CA LEU A 48 6.96 -2.02 -7.34
C LEU A 48 8.12 -1.02 -7.37
N ARG A 49 8.56 -0.56 -6.21
CA ARG A 49 9.67 0.37 -6.09
C ARG A 49 11.03 -0.30 -6.30
N GLY A 50 11.11 -1.60 -6.08
CA GLY A 50 12.35 -2.35 -6.01
C GLY A 50 13.05 -2.53 -7.35
N ALA A 51 14.17 -3.29 -7.30
CA ALA A 51 15.11 -3.40 -8.40
C ALA A 51 14.53 -3.99 -9.69
N SER A 52 13.48 -4.81 -9.59
CA SER A 52 12.89 -5.46 -10.77
C SER A 52 11.99 -4.53 -11.58
N TYR A 53 11.32 -3.58 -10.92
CA TYR A 53 10.32 -2.73 -11.58
C TYR A 53 10.66 -1.25 -11.61
N HIS A 54 11.29 -0.73 -10.57
CA HIS A 54 11.70 0.67 -10.46
C HIS A 54 10.56 1.67 -10.71
N PHE A 55 9.35 1.37 -10.24
CA PHE A 55 8.25 2.31 -10.42
C PHE A 55 8.53 3.62 -9.71
N PRO A 56 8.40 4.76 -10.40
CA PRO A 56 8.47 6.06 -9.75
C PRO A 56 7.37 6.21 -8.71
N LYS A 57 7.63 7.03 -7.69
CA LYS A 57 6.66 7.27 -6.62
C LYS A 57 5.29 7.69 -7.14
N GLY A 58 5.26 8.55 -8.18
CA GLY A 58 3.99 8.99 -8.76
C GLY A 58 3.16 7.85 -9.35
N GLU A 59 3.80 6.86 -9.96
CA GLU A 59 3.10 5.70 -10.51
C GLU A 59 2.58 4.78 -9.39
N ILE A 60 3.35 4.63 -8.32
CA ILE A 60 2.90 3.87 -7.15
C ILE A 60 1.68 4.53 -6.53
N ILE A 61 1.70 5.85 -6.36
CA ILE A 61 0.57 6.61 -5.84
C ILE A 61 -0.66 6.41 -6.73
N SER A 62 -0.49 6.52 -8.04
CA SER A 62 -1.60 6.34 -8.99
C SER A 62 -2.20 4.94 -8.89
N ALA A 63 -1.37 3.91 -8.74
CA ALA A 63 -1.83 2.53 -8.58
C ALA A 63 -2.65 2.37 -7.29
N LEU A 64 -2.15 2.89 -6.17
CA LEU A 64 -2.86 2.81 -4.90
C LEU A 64 -4.18 3.59 -4.93
N GLU A 65 -4.20 4.76 -5.55
CA GLU A 65 -5.43 5.54 -5.71
C GLU A 65 -6.46 4.79 -6.56
N ALA A 66 -6.03 4.19 -7.65
CA ALA A 66 -6.91 3.40 -8.51
C ALA A 66 -7.52 2.23 -7.74
N MET A 67 -6.72 1.55 -6.92
CA MET A 67 -7.21 0.45 -6.09
C MET A 67 -8.23 0.92 -5.07
N LEU A 68 -7.98 2.06 -4.41
CA LEU A 68 -8.91 2.63 -3.43
C LEU A 68 -10.24 3.05 -4.04
N HIS A 69 -10.25 3.46 -5.29
CA HIS A 69 -11.46 3.88 -6.00
C HIS A 69 -12.17 2.73 -6.72
N SER A 70 -11.60 1.54 -6.70
CA SER A 70 -12.18 0.38 -7.38
C SER A 70 -13.09 -0.42 -6.44
N ALA A 71 -14.27 -0.77 -6.91
CA ALA A 71 -15.17 -1.66 -6.19
C ALA A 71 -14.66 -3.12 -6.14
N ALA A 72 -13.61 -3.44 -6.89
CA ALA A 72 -13.05 -4.78 -6.94
C ALA A 72 -12.31 -5.19 -5.67
N PHE A 73 -11.92 -4.23 -4.82
CA PHE A 73 -11.07 -4.49 -3.66
C PHE A 73 -11.73 -4.03 -2.36
N GLU A 74 -11.57 -4.88 -1.35
CA GLU A 74 -11.96 -4.58 0.03
C GLU A 74 -10.68 -4.53 0.86
N PHE A 75 -10.46 -3.43 1.58
CA PHE A 75 -9.24 -3.23 2.36
C PHE A 75 -9.46 -3.60 3.83
N GLU A 76 -8.40 -4.04 4.49
CA GLU A 76 -8.43 -4.32 5.92
C GLU A 76 -8.92 -3.10 6.70
N ASN A 77 -8.43 -1.92 6.34
CA ASN A 77 -8.96 -0.65 6.84
C ASN A 77 -8.74 0.45 5.78
N ARG A 78 -9.79 0.74 5.04
CA ARG A 78 -9.73 1.75 3.98
C ARG A 78 -9.31 3.12 4.49
N SER A 79 -9.80 3.53 5.66
CA SER A 79 -9.50 4.84 6.22
C SER A 79 -8.00 5.01 6.52
N THR A 80 -7.36 4.01 7.14
CA THR A 80 -5.92 4.09 7.44
C THR A 80 -5.09 4.08 6.16
N VAL A 81 -5.51 3.31 5.16
CA VAL A 81 -4.81 3.26 3.85
C VAL A 81 -4.88 4.63 3.17
N ASP A 82 -6.06 5.24 3.15
CA ASP A 82 -6.23 6.56 2.55
C ASP A 82 -5.40 7.62 3.27
N GLN A 83 -5.43 7.63 4.60
CA GLN A 83 -4.61 8.56 5.38
C GLN A 83 -3.12 8.38 5.10
N ALA A 84 -2.66 7.14 5.08
CA ALA A 84 -1.25 6.84 4.78
C ALA A 84 -0.88 7.31 3.37
N LEU A 85 -1.75 7.08 2.40
CA LEU A 85 -1.51 7.50 1.02
C LEU A 85 -1.40 9.02 0.90
N GLN A 86 -2.29 9.78 1.55
CA GLN A 86 -2.24 11.24 1.51
C GLN A 86 -0.93 11.76 2.10
N ARG A 87 -0.46 11.18 3.19
CA ARG A 87 0.82 11.56 3.80
C ARG A 87 2.02 11.15 2.94
N TYR A 88 1.94 9.96 2.35
CA TYR A 88 2.97 9.47 1.43
C TYR A 88 3.18 10.41 0.24
N LYS A 89 2.11 10.99 -0.29
CA LYS A 89 2.20 11.95 -1.39
C LYS A 89 3.09 13.14 -1.07
N GLN A 90 3.10 13.60 0.17
CA GLN A 90 3.76 14.84 0.57
C GLN A 90 5.06 14.62 1.33
N GLY A 91 5.24 13.46 1.95
CA GLY A 91 6.37 13.20 2.82
C GLY A 91 7.52 12.49 2.12
N LYS A 92 8.59 12.27 2.86
CA LYS A 92 9.82 11.64 2.36
C LYS A 92 9.98 10.18 2.76
N ALA A 93 9.19 9.73 3.74
CA ALA A 93 9.28 8.37 4.25
C ALA A 93 8.52 7.39 3.34
N ASP A 94 8.62 6.11 3.65
CA ASP A 94 7.95 5.07 2.88
C ASP A 94 6.46 5.02 3.19
N PHE A 95 5.68 4.51 2.25
CA PHE A 95 4.26 4.27 2.46
C PHE A 95 4.01 3.43 3.72
N SER A 96 4.81 2.38 3.94
CA SER A 96 4.69 1.52 5.12
C SER A 96 4.85 2.30 6.44
N ASP A 97 5.72 3.30 6.47
CA ASP A 97 5.90 4.13 7.68
C ASP A 97 4.62 4.89 8.01
N TYR A 98 4.00 5.49 6.99
CA TYR A 98 2.77 6.23 7.18
C TYR A 98 1.59 5.31 7.51
N LEU A 99 1.58 4.10 6.97
CA LEU A 99 0.55 3.12 7.30
C LEU A 99 0.70 2.64 8.75
N ILE A 100 1.92 2.37 9.20
CA ILE A 100 2.20 2.05 10.62
C ILE A 100 1.67 3.16 11.51
N GLY A 101 1.96 4.42 11.17
CA GLY A 101 1.50 5.56 11.94
C GLY A 101 -0.02 5.67 11.97
N ALA A 102 -0.68 5.47 10.84
CA ALA A 102 -2.14 5.56 10.76
C ALA A 102 -2.82 4.44 11.57
N VAL A 103 -2.31 3.23 11.49
CA VAL A 103 -2.84 2.09 12.25
C VAL A 103 -2.62 2.30 13.75
N SER A 104 -1.44 2.76 14.15
CA SER A 104 -1.11 3.03 15.55
C SER A 104 -2.03 4.10 16.12
N ARG A 105 -2.26 5.17 15.38
CA ARG A 105 -3.15 6.25 15.80
C ARG A 105 -4.59 5.78 15.96
N GLN A 106 -5.03 4.90 15.08
CA GLN A 106 -6.40 4.38 15.12
C GLN A 106 -6.69 3.62 16.41
N VAL A 107 -5.70 2.92 16.95
CA VAL A 107 -5.86 2.20 18.21
C VAL A 107 -5.56 3.06 19.45
N GLY A 108 -5.32 4.35 19.27
CA GLY A 108 -5.17 5.31 20.38
C GLY A 108 -3.74 5.69 20.72
N CYS A 109 -2.75 5.31 19.93
CA CYS A 109 -1.37 5.75 20.15
C CYS A 109 -1.25 7.25 19.90
N THR A 110 -0.57 7.97 20.77
CA THR A 110 -0.35 9.40 20.60
C THR A 110 0.71 9.69 19.55
N GLU A 111 1.70 8.80 19.43
CA GLU A 111 2.74 8.91 18.40
C GLU A 111 3.37 7.54 18.12
N THR A 112 4.06 7.45 17.00
CA THR A 112 4.86 6.30 16.61
C THR A 112 6.33 6.68 16.73
N VAL A 113 7.12 5.85 17.41
CA VAL A 113 8.54 6.10 17.63
C VAL A 113 9.36 5.36 16.58
N SER A 114 10.34 6.05 16.01
CA SER A 114 11.17 5.49 14.93
C SER A 114 12.60 6.06 14.99
N PHE A 115 13.54 5.33 14.42
CA PHE A 115 14.88 5.84 14.17
C PHE A 115 15.04 6.43 12.75
N ASP A 116 14.01 6.31 11.92
CA ASP A 116 14.10 6.79 10.53
C ASP A 116 14.07 8.32 10.49
N GLY A 117 15.19 8.91 10.07
CA GLY A 117 15.33 10.37 9.99
C GLY A 117 14.35 11.02 9.02
N LYS A 118 13.81 10.27 8.06
CA LYS A 118 12.80 10.78 7.13
C LYS A 118 11.49 11.14 7.82
N LEU A 119 11.26 10.63 9.02
CA LEU A 119 10.07 10.92 9.82
C LEU A 119 10.27 12.09 10.78
N LYS A 120 11.46 12.65 10.84
CA LYS A 120 11.75 13.76 11.74
C LYS A 120 10.89 14.97 11.39
N GLY A 121 10.20 15.49 12.39
CA GLY A 121 9.30 16.64 12.21
C GLY A 121 7.93 16.27 11.65
N GLU A 122 7.68 15.03 11.32
CA GLU A 122 6.38 14.58 10.84
C GLU A 122 5.40 14.43 12.00
N LYS A 123 4.19 14.96 11.83
CA LYS A 123 3.16 14.90 12.87
C LYS A 123 2.81 13.46 13.22
N GLY A 124 2.75 13.16 14.51
CA GLY A 124 2.42 11.83 14.99
C GLY A 124 3.60 10.87 15.06
N PHE A 125 4.82 11.34 14.75
CA PHE A 125 6.04 10.55 14.83
C PHE A 125 7.05 11.20 15.78
N GLN A 126 7.75 10.35 16.53
CA GLN A 126 8.91 10.75 17.31
C GLN A 126 10.13 10.05 16.74
N CYS A 127 11.06 10.82 16.18
CA CYS A 127 12.31 10.29 15.65
C CYS A 127 13.38 10.29 16.74
N LEU A 128 13.90 9.13 17.09
CA LEU A 128 15.01 9.01 18.04
C LEU A 128 16.33 9.19 17.31
N GLU A 129 17.29 9.78 18.01
CA GLU A 129 18.63 10.03 17.46
C GLU A 129 19.69 9.12 18.07
#